data_c3dc1bf0b77542dba9866df0f64336aa
#
_entry.id   c3dc1bf0b77542dba9866df0f64336aa
#
_cell.length_a   1.000
_cell.length_b   1.000
_cell.length_c   1.000
_cell.angle_alpha   90.00
_cell.angle_beta   90.00
_cell.angle_gamma   90.00
#
_symmetry.space_group_name_H-M   'P 1'
#
loop_
_entity.id
_entity.type
_entity.pdbx_description
1 polymer ?
#
loop_
_entity_poly.entity_id
_entity_poly.type
_entity_poly.pdbx_seq_one_letter_code
_entity_poly.pdbx_strand_id
1 'polypeptide(L)'
;YSIVSIVQNPIMHPAASSPDVILVSSLPFSRYAQRILESEPARKAELLQALQSPFSRKEMQAFLDAHSQQIATEENLHRVLRDLRKQVMLRLAMRDISGEADLSEVMSSMTALAEVTINFALKYHENWLTQPDRFGLPRGEHSNTIQHLLVVAMGKLGGGELNVSSDVDLIFVYPEDGETDGIKSISNHEFFARLGRKLISSLN
;
A
#
# COMPACT_ATOMS: atom_id res chain seq x y z
N TYR A 1 45.53 25.33 21.62
CA TYR A 1 44.47 24.54 21.00
C TYR A 1 43.37 25.52 20.58
N SER A 2 43.26 25.76 19.25
CA SER A 2 42.20 26.63 18.69
C SER A 2 40.98 25.79 18.40
N ILE A 3 39.85 26.12 19.01
CA ILE A 3 38.54 25.55 18.72
C ILE A 3 38.00 26.23 17.46
N VAL A 4 37.93 25.52 16.35
CA VAL A 4 37.24 25.98 15.16
C VAL A 4 35.74 25.77 15.38
N SER A 5 35.03 26.88 15.63
CA SER A 5 33.57 26.88 15.68
C SER A 5 33.04 26.79 14.27
N ILE A 6 32.51 25.61 13.90
CA ILE A 6 31.76 25.44 12.64
C ILE A 6 30.39 26.10 12.85
N VAL A 7 30.23 27.30 12.31
CA VAL A 7 28.93 27.94 12.19
C VAL A 7 28.12 27.12 11.18
N GLN A 8 27.21 26.29 11.67
CA GLN A 8 26.20 25.68 10.82
C GLN A 8 25.26 26.80 10.38
N ASN A 9 25.41 27.22 9.13
CA ASN A 9 24.37 28.03 8.49
C ASN A 9 23.07 27.21 8.50
N PRO A 10 21.96 27.75 9.02
CA PRO A 10 20.67 27.09 8.88
C PRO A 10 20.39 26.95 7.37
N ILE A 11 20.24 25.74 6.91
CA ILE A 11 19.72 25.45 5.59
C ILE A 11 18.30 26.05 5.60
N MET A 12 18.14 27.22 4.99
CA MET A 12 16.83 27.79 4.72
C MET A 12 16.15 26.83 3.72
N HIS A 13 15.23 26.02 4.24
CA HIS A 13 14.30 25.33 3.35
C HIS A 13 13.55 26.42 2.56
N PRO A 14 13.59 26.40 1.23
CA PRO A 14 12.77 27.32 0.45
C PRO A 14 11.32 27.17 0.89
N ALA A 15 10.57 28.27 0.92
CA ALA A 15 9.15 28.23 1.20
C ALA A 15 8.49 27.22 0.24
N ALA A 16 7.66 26.31 0.80
CA ALA A 16 7.01 25.26 0.01
C ALA A 16 6.34 25.86 -1.22
N SER A 17 6.61 25.27 -2.37
CA SER A 17 6.08 25.77 -3.64
C SER A 17 4.56 25.66 -3.67
N SER A 18 3.86 26.55 -4.35
CA SER A 18 2.41 26.41 -4.50
C SER A 18 2.07 25.16 -5.33
N PRO A 19 0.90 24.51 -5.11
CA PRO A 19 0.51 23.32 -5.85
C PRO A 19 0.55 23.49 -7.37
N ASP A 20 0.18 24.66 -7.87
CA ASP A 20 0.23 24.99 -9.30
C ASP A 20 1.68 25.03 -9.82
N VAL A 21 2.60 25.59 -9.05
CA VAL A 21 4.03 25.62 -9.42
C VAL A 21 4.60 24.21 -9.43
N ILE A 22 4.29 23.39 -8.43
CA ILE A 22 4.70 21.98 -8.38
C ILE A 22 4.20 21.25 -9.64
N LEU A 23 2.91 21.37 -9.95
CA LEU A 23 2.32 20.67 -11.08
C LEU A 23 2.91 21.14 -12.41
N VAL A 24 3.00 22.45 -12.65
CA VAL A 24 3.50 23.02 -13.91
C VAL A 24 4.97 22.67 -14.13
N SER A 25 5.79 22.69 -13.08
CA SER A 25 7.22 22.36 -13.19
C SER A 25 7.50 20.86 -13.37
N SER A 26 6.65 19.98 -12.83
CA SER A 26 6.90 18.53 -12.78
C SER A 26 6.22 17.75 -13.90
N LEU A 27 5.01 18.16 -14.28
CA LEU A 27 4.18 17.43 -15.25
C LEU A 27 4.88 17.15 -16.60
N PRO A 28 5.64 18.09 -17.20
CA PRO A 28 6.35 17.82 -18.46
C PRO A 28 7.36 16.68 -18.39
N PHE A 29 7.87 16.36 -17.20
CA PHE A 29 8.89 15.32 -17.00
C PHE A 29 8.30 13.95 -16.63
N SER A 30 6.97 13.82 -16.46
CA SER A 30 6.30 12.58 -16.13
C SER A 30 5.27 12.15 -17.16
N ARG A 31 5.65 11.29 -18.10
CA ARG A 31 4.70 10.67 -19.06
C ARG A 31 3.59 9.88 -18.34
N TYR A 32 3.87 9.33 -17.17
CA TYR A 32 2.89 8.64 -16.34
C TYR A 32 1.80 9.61 -15.87
N ALA A 33 2.19 10.74 -15.28
CA ALA A 33 1.26 11.75 -14.80
C ALA A 33 0.45 12.39 -15.94
N GLN A 34 1.11 12.72 -17.06
CA GLN A 34 0.42 13.25 -18.24
C GLN A 34 -0.71 12.33 -18.69
N ARG A 35 -0.43 11.03 -18.89
CA ARG A 35 -1.44 10.06 -19.34
C ARG A 35 -2.61 9.92 -18.36
N ILE A 36 -2.34 9.93 -17.05
CA ILE A 36 -3.41 9.85 -16.05
C ILE A 36 -4.28 11.10 -16.10
N LEU A 37 -3.69 12.28 -16.10
CA LEU A 37 -4.46 13.54 -16.09
C LEU A 37 -5.18 13.82 -17.42
N GLU A 38 -4.69 13.27 -18.54
CA GLU A 38 -5.39 13.30 -19.82
C GLU A 38 -6.61 12.36 -19.83
N SER A 39 -6.47 11.15 -19.27
CA SER A 39 -7.56 10.16 -19.21
C SER A 39 -8.58 10.43 -18.12
N GLU A 40 -8.17 11.06 -17.03
CA GLU A 40 -8.98 11.33 -15.84
C GLU A 40 -8.82 12.82 -15.40
N PRO A 41 -9.33 13.80 -16.17
CA PRO A 41 -9.07 15.23 -15.92
C PRO A 41 -9.54 15.73 -14.54
N ALA A 42 -10.58 15.12 -13.97
CA ALA A 42 -11.09 15.46 -12.63
C ALA A 42 -10.04 15.30 -11.54
N ARG A 43 -9.09 14.35 -11.69
CA ARG A 43 -8.00 14.12 -10.72
C ARG A 43 -7.06 15.31 -10.57
N LYS A 44 -7.00 16.21 -11.57
CA LYS A 44 -6.15 17.40 -11.47
C LYS A 44 -6.53 18.27 -10.28
N ALA A 45 -7.83 18.47 -10.06
CA ALA A 45 -8.30 19.28 -8.93
C ALA A 45 -7.99 18.64 -7.57
N GLU A 46 -8.21 17.31 -7.45
CA GLU A 46 -7.86 16.54 -6.26
C GLU A 46 -6.36 16.57 -5.97
N LEU A 47 -5.55 16.40 -7.02
CA LEU A 47 -4.09 16.43 -6.92
C LEU A 47 -3.62 17.80 -6.43
N LEU A 48 -4.10 18.90 -7.00
CA LEU A 48 -3.72 20.27 -6.60
C LEU A 48 -4.02 20.54 -5.12
N GLN A 49 -5.15 20.05 -4.60
CA GLN A 49 -5.50 20.19 -3.19
C GLN A 49 -4.54 19.44 -2.26
N ALA A 50 -3.92 18.39 -2.75
CA ALA A 50 -3.13 17.46 -1.94
C ALA A 50 -1.60 17.59 -2.10
N LEU A 51 -1.10 18.33 -3.11
CA LEU A 51 0.32 18.33 -3.48
C LEU A 51 1.28 18.89 -2.43
N GLN A 52 0.79 19.70 -1.49
CA GLN A 52 1.65 20.33 -0.46
C GLN A 52 2.12 19.39 0.64
N SER A 53 1.55 18.19 0.74
CA SER A 53 1.89 17.24 1.78
C SER A 53 2.07 15.81 1.22
N PRO A 54 2.86 14.94 1.88
CA PRO A 54 2.94 13.53 1.54
C PRO A 54 1.57 12.85 1.60
N PHE A 55 1.38 11.78 0.83
CA PHE A 55 0.21 10.91 0.99
C PHE A 55 0.45 9.99 2.19
N SER A 56 -0.12 10.33 3.33
CA SER A 56 0.13 9.61 4.57
C SER A 56 -0.52 8.21 4.59
N ARG A 57 0.06 7.30 5.39
CA ARG A 57 -0.55 5.98 5.68
C ARG A 57 -2.01 6.10 6.13
N LYS A 58 -2.32 7.10 6.97
CA LYS A 58 -3.67 7.34 7.47
C LYS A 58 -4.65 7.71 6.36
N GLU A 59 -4.22 8.54 5.40
CA GLU A 59 -5.05 8.88 4.23
C GLU A 59 -5.25 7.65 3.32
N MET A 60 -4.22 6.82 3.12
CA MET A 60 -4.33 5.58 2.35
C MET A 60 -5.35 4.62 2.98
N GLN A 61 -5.28 4.44 4.30
CA GLN A 61 -6.23 3.60 5.03
C GLN A 61 -7.65 4.18 4.96
N ALA A 62 -7.81 5.48 5.18
CA ALA A 62 -9.12 6.14 5.10
C ALA A 62 -9.74 6.02 3.69
N PHE A 63 -8.92 6.08 2.64
CA PHE A 63 -9.38 5.84 1.28
C PHE A 63 -9.96 4.43 1.12
N LEU A 64 -9.24 3.40 1.58
CA LEU A 64 -9.71 2.01 1.50
C LEU A 64 -10.96 1.77 2.34
N ASP A 65 -11.01 2.33 3.55
CA ASP A 65 -12.16 2.20 4.44
C ASP A 65 -13.42 2.84 3.83
N ALA A 66 -13.30 4.01 3.21
CA ALA A 66 -14.40 4.70 2.53
C ALA A 66 -14.96 3.91 1.33
N HIS A 67 -14.11 3.10 0.67
CA HIS A 67 -14.52 2.29 -0.47
C HIS A 67 -14.89 0.84 -0.11
N SER A 68 -14.68 0.42 1.15
CA SER A 68 -14.84 -0.97 1.60
C SER A 68 -16.23 -1.55 1.32
N GLN A 69 -17.28 -0.77 1.53
CA GLN A 69 -18.67 -1.19 1.28
C GLN A 69 -19.02 -1.37 -0.20
N GLN A 70 -18.23 -0.81 -1.10
CA GLN A 70 -18.41 -0.93 -2.55
C GLN A 70 -17.72 -2.18 -3.11
N ILE A 71 -16.95 -2.90 -2.29
CA ILE A 71 -16.19 -4.07 -2.70
C ILE A 71 -17.02 -5.33 -2.50
N ALA A 72 -17.89 -5.61 -3.47
CA ALA A 72 -18.69 -6.84 -3.51
C ALA A 72 -17.97 -8.01 -4.17
N THR A 73 -16.99 -7.75 -5.05
CA THR A 73 -16.25 -8.74 -5.83
C THR A 73 -14.75 -8.51 -5.80
N GLU A 74 -13.97 -9.55 -6.17
CA GLU A 74 -12.50 -9.41 -6.32
C GLU A 74 -12.13 -8.35 -7.37
N GLU A 75 -12.91 -8.23 -8.44
CA GLU A 75 -12.68 -7.20 -9.46
C GLU A 75 -12.83 -5.78 -8.87
N ASN A 76 -13.84 -5.59 -8.02
CA ASN A 76 -14.02 -4.31 -7.30
C ASN A 76 -12.83 -4.04 -6.36
N LEU A 77 -12.34 -5.07 -5.65
CA LEU A 77 -11.14 -4.96 -4.82
C LEU A 77 -9.94 -4.50 -5.66
N HIS A 78 -9.64 -5.21 -6.74
CA HIS A 78 -8.52 -4.86 -7.63
C HIS A 78 -8.63 -3.43 -8.19
N ARG A 79 -9.85 -2.99 -8.53
CA ARG A 79 -10.10 -1.62 -9.00
C ARG A 79 -9.78 -0.59 -7.92
N VAL A 80 -10.24 -0.81 -6.69
CA VAL A 80 -9.99 0.12 -5.56
C VAL A 80 -8.50 0.18 -5.22
N LEU A 81 -7.81 -0.97 -5.18
CA LEU A 81 -6.37 -1.00 -4.91
C LEU A 81 -5.56 -0.30 -6.01
N ARG A 82 -5.90 -0.52 -7.28
CA ARG A 82 -5.26 0.19 -8.41
C ARG A 82 -5.54 1.69 -8.37
N ASP A 83 -6.71 2.10 -7.93
CA ASP A 83 -7.06 3.51 -7.81
C ASP A 83 -6.25 4.20 -6.70
N LEU A 84 -6.15 3.57 -5.53
CA LEU A 84 -5.26 4.05 -4.47
C LEU A 84 -3.81 4.18 -4.96
N ARG A 85 -3.29 3.13 -5.62
CA ARG A 85 -1.93 3.17 -6.19
C ARG A 85 -1.75 4.33 -7.16
N LYS A 86 -2.70 4.57 -8.06
CA LYS A 86 -2.65 5.70 -8.99
C LYS A 86 -2.54 7.04 -8.26
N GLN A 87 -3.36 7.25 -7.24
CA GLN A 87 -3.37 8.51 -6.48
C GLN A 87 -2.05 8.73 -5.74
N VAL A 88 -1.55 7.70 -5.03
CA VAL A 88 -0.27 7.78 -4.31
C VAL A 88 0.88 8.04 -5.28
N MET A 89 0.97 7.27 -6.36
CA MET A 89 2.04 7.39 -7.36
C MET A 89 2.02 8.72 -8.10
N LEU A 90 0.83 9.24 -8.42
CA LEU A 90 0.69 10.53 -9.09
C LEU A 90 1.17 11.68 -8.19
N ARG A 91 0.72 11.71 -6.94
CA ARG A 91 1.11 12.72 -5.96
C ARG A 91 2.61 12.64 -5.65
N LEU A 92 3.12 11.44 -5.41
CA LEU A 92 4.53 11.21 -5.14
C LEU A 92 5.42 11.64 -6.31
N ALA A 93 5.07 11.26 -7.54
CA ALA A 93 5.85 11.61 -8.73
C ALA A 93 5.94 13.13 -8.94
N MET A 94 4.85 13.87 -8.69
CA MET A 94 4.87 15.33 -8.83
C MET A 94 5.74 15.98 -7.76
N ARG A 95 5.68 15.50 -6.54
CA ARG A 95 6.48 16.01 -5.41
C ARG A 95 7.97 15.67 -5.56
N ASP A 96 8.27 14.44 -5.98
CA ASP A 96 9.66 13.98 -6.20
C ASP A 96 10.34 14.79 -7.33
N ILE A 97 9.69 14.90 -8.50
CA ILE A 97 10.23 15.64 -9.65
C ILE A 97 10.40 17.13 -9.35
N SER A 98 9.53 17.72 -8.54
CA SER A 98 9.66 19.14 -8.14
C SER A 98 10.69 19.38 -7.04
N GLY A 99 11.21 18.31 -6.40
CA GLY A 99 12.13 18.42 -5.26
C GLY A 99 11.43 18.68 -3.92
N GLU A 100 10.10 18.61 -3.86
CA GLU A 100 9.33 18.74 -2.61
C GLU A 100 9.33 17.46 -1.77
N ALA A 101 9.54 16.29 -2.38
CA ALA A 101 9.75 15.02 -1.71
C ALA A 101 11.23 14.65 -1.71
N ASP A 102 11.74 14.23 -0.57
CA ASP A 102 13.06 13.62 -0.45
C ASP A 102 12.98 12.09 -0.60
N LEU A 103 14.14 11.42 -0.63
CA LEU A 103 14.21 9.97 -0.73
C LEU A 103 13.49 9.27 0.44
N SER A 104 13.49 9.85 1.62
CA SER A 104 12.80 9.31 2.80
C SER A 104 11.28 9.32 2.61
N GLU A 105 10.73 10.41 2.04
CA GLU A 105 9.30 10.46 1.68
C GLU A 105 8.95 9.41 0.62
N VAL A 106 9.78 9.25 -0.41
CA VAL A 106 9.55 8.23 -1.46
C VAL A 106 9.49 6.84 -0.85
N MET A 107 10.50 6.46 -0.05
CA MET A 107 10.57 5.14 0.58
C MET A 107 9.42 4.90 1.56
N SER A 108 9.13 5.87 2.43
CA SER A 108 8.06 5.74 3.42
C SER A 108 6.67 5.67 2.78
N SER A 109 6.41 6.44 1.73
CA SER A 109 5.14 6.41 0.99
C SER A 109 4.94 5.09 0.25
N MET A 110 5.97 4.56 -0.40
CA MET A 110 5.90 3.28 -1.12
C MET A 110 5.75 2.10 -0.16
N THR A 111 6.49 2.10 0.95
CA THR A 111 6.37 1.10 2.02
C THR A 111 4.97 1.13 2.63
N ALA A 112 4.45 2.31 2.97
CA ALA A 112 3.10 2.47 3.51
C ALA A 112 2.02 1.98 2.52
N LEU A 113 2.15 2.31 1.24
CA LEU A 113 1.24 1.82 0.20
C LEU A 113 1.22 0.29 0.13
N ALA A 114 2.39 -0.35 0.10
CA ALA A 114 2.50 -1.80 0.06
C ALA A 114 1.85 -2.44 1.29
N GLU A 115 2.19 -1.99 2.49
CA GLU A 115 1.66 -2.54 3.74
C GLU A 115 0.14 -2.36 3.87
N VAL A 116 -0.38 -1.18 3.53
CA VAL A 116 -1.83 -0.90 3.60
C VAL A 116 -2.59 -1.76 2.61
N THR A 117 -2.10 -1.90 1.38
CA THR A 117 -2.75 -2.74 0.35
C THR A 117 -2.68 -4.22 0.68
N ILE A 118 -1.54 -4.73 1.18
CA ILE A 118 -1.37 -6.13 1.62
C ILE A 118 -2.36 -6.45 2.74
N ASN A 119 -2.38 -5.63 3.79
CA ASN A 119 -3.25 -5.86 4.94
C ASN A 119 -4.74 -5.79 4.57
N PHE A 120 -5.13 -4.84 3.73
CA PHE A 120 -6.51 -4.71 3.30
C PHE A 120 -6.97 -5.89 2.43
N ALA A 121 -6.15 -6.30 1.45
CA ALA A 121 -6.45 -7.44 0.59
C ALA A 121 -6.46 -8.75 1.38
N LEU A 122 -5.52 -8.95 2.31
CA LEU A 122 -5.48 -10.11 3.19
C LEU A 122 -6.77 -10.24 3.97
N LYS A 123 -7.18 -9.18 4.67
CA LYS A 123 -8.41 -9.15 5.47
C LYS A 123 -9.67 -9.40 4.63
N TYR A 124 -9.74 -8.82 3.42
CA TYR A 124 -10.85 -9.06 2.51
C TYR A 124 -10.97 -10.53 2.13
N HIS A 125 -9.88 -11.16 1.72
CA HIS A 125 -9.88 -12.56 1.30
C HIS A 125 -10.07 -13.53 2.47
N GLU A 126 -9.48 -13.23 3.64
CA GLU A 126 -9.69 -14.00 4.86
C GLU A 126 -11.19 -14.00 5.23
N ASN A 127 -11.81 -12.82 5.31
CA ASN A 127 -13.24 -12.70 5.60
C ASN A 127 -14.12 -13.45 4.60
N TRP A 128 -13.72 -13.47 3.33
CA TRP A 128 -14.47 -14.18 2.29
C TRP A 128 -14.32 -15.69 2.39
N LEU A 129 -13.12 -16.21 2.69
CA LEU A 129 -12.84 -17.63 2.78
C LEU A 129 -13.41 -18.24 4.07
N THR A 130 -13.42 -17.47 5.17
CA THR A 130 -13.86 -17.94 6.50
C THR A 130 -15.37 -17.99 6.69
N GLN A 131 -16.17 -17.60 5.68
CA GLN A 131 -17.63 -17.70 5.77
C GLN A 131 -18.07 -19.14 6.08
N PRO A 132 -19.07 -19.35 6.95
CA PRO A 132 -19.49 -20.69 7.39
C PRO A 132 -19.98 -21.60 6.26
N ASP A 133 -20.58 -21.04 5.22
CA ASP A 133 -21.03 -21.74 4.01
C ASP A 133 -19.87 -22.08 3.04
N ARG A 134 -18.67 -21.63 3.36
CA ARG A 134 -17.41 -21.91 2.67
C ARG A 134 -16.52 -22.82 3.51
N PHE A 135 -15.32 -22.33 3.85
CA PHE A 135 -14.35 -23.13 4.58
C PHE A 135 -14.48 -22.98 6.09
N GLY A 136 -15.06 -21.87 6.61
CA GLY A 136 -15.07 -21.57 8.02
C GLY A 136 -13.70 -21.10 8.53
N LEU A 137 -13.51 -21.14 9.85
CA LEU A 137 -12.29 -20.67 10.51
C LEU A 137 -11.25 -21.80 10.56
N PRO A 138 -9.99 -21.54 10.16
CA PRO A 138 -8.91 -22.50 10.31
C PRO A 138 -8.56 -22.66 11.81
N ARG A 139 -8.55 -23.90 12.30
CA ARG A 139 -8.27 -24.24 13.69
C ARG A 139 -7.02 -25.10 13.81
N GLY A 140 -6.25 -24.85 14.88
CA GLY A 140 -5.08 -25.66 15.19
C GLY A 140 -5.47 -27.05 15.65
N GLU A 141 -4.75 -28.08 15.21
CA GLU A 141 -5.00 -29.49 15.52
C GLU A 141 -4.90 -29.78 17.03
N HIS A 142 -3.91 -29.16 17.70
CA HIS A 142 -3.66 -29.36 19.12
C HIS A 142 -4.26 -28.25 19.99
N SER A 143 -4.13 -27.02 19.56
CA SER A 143 -4.59 -25.84 20.32
C SER A 143 -6.09 -25.59 20.21
N ASN A 144 -6.72 -26.05 19.14
CA ASN A 144 -8.09 -25.74 18.75
C ASN A 144 -8.36 -24.19 18.65
N THR A 145 -7.31 -23.39 18.64
CA THR A 145 -7.42 -21.93 18.46
C THR A 145 -7.52 -21.57 16.99
N ILE A 146 -8.12 -20.42 16.70
CA ILE A 146 -8.16 -19.89 15.33
C ILE A 146 -6.74 -19.56 14.88
N GLN A 147 -6.37 -20.03 13.71
CA GLN A 147 -5.09 -19.79 13.09
C GLN A 147 -5.21 -18.62 12.09
N HIS A 148 -4.16 -17.80 12.00
CA HIS A 148 -4.07 -16.68 11.09
C HIS A 148 -2.83 -16.76 10.21
N LEU A 149 -2.94 -16.28 8.96
CA LEU A 149 -1.79 -16.16 8.09
C LEU A 149 -0.93 -14.96 8.52
N LEU A 150 0.33 -15.23 8.82
CA LEU A 150 1.34 -14.19 9.03
C LEU A 150 2.03 -13.90 7.69
N VAL A 151 2.02 -12.65 7.27
CA VAL A 151 2.70 -12.18 6.07
C VAL A 151 3.98 -11.46 6.49
N VAL A 152 5.11 -12.05 6.18
CA VAL A 152 6.43 -11.48 6.50
C VAL A 152 7.00 -10.83 5.25
N ALA A 153 7.19 -9.51 5.30
CA ALA A 153 7.83 -8.76 4.25
C ALA A 153 9.35 -8.96 4.29
N MET A 154 9.95 -9.22 3.14
CA MET A 154 11.39 -9.41 2.97
C MET A 154 12.02 -8.26 2.19
N GLY A 155 13.34 -8.27 2.09
CA GLY A 155 14.11 -7.33 1.29
C GLY A 155 13.81 -5.87 1.64
N LYS A 156 13.62 -5.03 0.63
CA LYS A 156 13.39 -3.58 0.81
C LYS A 156 12.09 -3.26 1.54
N LEU A 157 11.02 -4.05 1.32
CA LEU A 157 9.77 -3.86 2.04
C LEU A 157 9.97 -4.15 3.53
N GLY A 158 10.64 -5.26 3.86
CA GLY A 158 10.94 -5.63 5.25
C GLY A 158 11.84 -4.62 5.96
N GLY A 159 12.75 -3.95 5.23
CA GLY A 159 13.61 -2.88 5.72
C GLY A 159 12.96 -1.49 5.76
N GLY A 160 11.74 -1.33 5.25
CA GLY A 160 11.09 -0.01 5.13
C GLY A 160 11.70 0.89 4.04
N GLU A 161 12.39 0.30 3.07
CA GLU A 161 13.16 1.00 2.02
C GLU A 161 12.59 0.75 0.62
N LEU A 162 11.27 0.48 0.52
CA LEU A 162 10.65 0.21 -0.77
C LEU A 162 10.71 1.45 -1.66
N ASN A 163 11.18 1.29 -2.90
CA ASN A 163 11.14 2.36 -3.89
C ASN A 163 10.07 2.08 -4.98
N VAL A 164 9.88 3.04 -5.87
CA VAL A 164 8.84 3.02 -6.92
C VAL A 164 8.94 1.80 -7.85
N SER A 165 10.14 1.29 -8.09
CA SER A 165 10.43 0.19 -9.03
C SER A 165 10.79 -1.14 -8.34
N SER A 166 10.66 -1.21 -7.01
CA SER A 166 11.00 -2.43 -6.27
C SER A 166 9.91 -3.48 -6.37
N ASP A 167 10.34 -4.73 -6.54
CA ASP A 167 9.50 -5.89 -6.30
C ASP A 167 9.26 -6.09 -4.80
N VAL A 168 8.19 -6.83 -4.47
CA VAL A 168 7.81 -7.14 -3.10
C VAL A 168 7.94 -8.65 -2.88
N ASP A 169 8.83 -9.02 -1.98
CA ASP A 169 9.03 -10.41 -1.58
C ASP A 169 8.30 -10.68 -0.26
N LEU A 170 7.41 -11.69 -0.25
CA LEU A 170 6.60 -12.06 0.89
C LEU A 170 6.79 -13.53 1.26
N ILE A 171 6.91 -13.80 2.56
CA ILE A 171 6.84 -15.16 3.12
C ILE A 171 5.53 -15.29 3.86
N PHE A 172 4.84 -16.41 3.63
CA PHE A 172 3.59 -16.75 4.29
C PHE A 172 3.83 -17.85 5.33
N VAL A 173 3.44 -17.59 6.56
CA VAL A 173 3.61 -18.52 7.70
C VAL A 173 2.31 -18.62 8.46
N TYR A 174 1.98 -19.80 8.92
CA TYR A 174 0.88 -20.03 9.86
C TYR A 174 1.37 -20.91 11.03
N PRO A 175 0.81 -20.74 12.25
CA PRO A 175 1.43 -21.32 13.44
C PRO A 175 1.25 -22.84 13.57
N GLU A 176 0.11 -23.41 13.13
CA GLU A 176 -0.25 -24.79 13.42
C GLU A 176 -1.05 -25.42 12.30
N ASP A 177 -0.77 -26.70 12.02
CA ASP A 177 -1.60 -27.51 11.13
C ASP A 177 -2.97 -27.77 11.78
N GLY A 178 -3.92 -28.26 11.00
CA GLY A 178 -5.28 -28.56 11.43
C GLY A 178 -6.26 -28.45 10.27
N GLU A 179 -7.52 -28.24 10.60
CA GLU A 179 -8.61 -28.16 9.62
C GLU A 179 -9.51 -26.94 9.87
N THR A 180 -10.20 -26.51 8.82
CA THR A 180 -11.22 -25.47 8.91
C THR A 180 -12.55 -26.04 9.43
N ASP A 181 -13.35 -25.21 10.12
CA ASP A 181 -14.61 -25.63 10.79
C ASP A 181 -15.88 -25.35 9.97
N GLY A 182 -15.76 -25.00 8.69
CA GLY A 182 -16.91 -24.71 7.81
C GLY A 182 -17.51 -25.95 7.14
N ILE A 183 -18.59 -25.75 6.39
CA ILE A 183 -19.29 -26.84 5.64
C ILE A 183 -18.34 -27.53 4.65
N LYS A 184 -17.41 -26.79 4.05
CA LYS A 184 -16.39 -27.31 3.11
C LYS A 184 -15.04 -27.37 3.81
N SER A 185 -14.94 -28.17 4.89
CA SER A 185 -13.68 -28.30 5.63
C SER A 185 -12.52 -28.71 4.75
N ILE A 186 -11.38 -28.04 4.92
CA ILE A 186 -10.10 -28.34 4.26
C ILE A 186 -8.97 -28.16 5.27
N SER A 187 -7.79 -28.72 4.98
CA SER A 187 -6.62 -28.53 5.83
C SER A 187 -6.19 -27.05 5.92
N ASN A 188 -5.60 -26.65 7.04
CA ASN A 188 -5.02 -25.31 7.22
C ASN A 188 -4.01 -25.00 6.14
N HIS A 189 -3.19 -25.97 5.73
CA HIS A 189 -2.25 -25.82 4.62
C HIS A 189 -2.96 -25.41 3.31
N GLU A 190 -4.02 -26.11 2.95
CA GLU A 190 -4.77 -25.80 1.74
C GLU A 190 -5.48 -24.44 1.84
N PHE A 191 -6.07 -24.14 3.01
CA PHE A 191 -6.72 -22.85 3.28
C PHE A 191 -5.75 -21.70 3.11
N PHE A 192 -4.59 -21.73 3.77
CA PHE A 192 -3.61 -20.65 3.70
C PHE A 192 -2.92 -20.57 2.33
N ALA A 193 -2.73 -21.69 1.64
CA ALA A 193 -2.25 -21.67 0.25
C ALA A 193 -3.25 -20.99 -0.70
N ARG A 194 -4.56 -21.17 -0.50
CA ARG A 194 -5.61 -20.47 -1.26
C ARG A 194 -5.62 -18.97 -0.93
N LEU A 195 -5.54 -18.64 0.36
CA LEU A 195 -5.49 -17.25 0.84
C LEU A 195 -4.28 -16.50 0.27
N GLY A 196 -3.10 -17.10 0.33
CA GLY A 196 -1.86 -16.53 -0.24
C GLY A 196 -1.95 -16.29 -1.74
N ARG A 197 -2.50 -17.26 -2.51
CA ARG A 197 -2.69 -17.08 -3.96
C ARG A 197 -3.65 -15.93 -4.28
N LYS A 198 -4.75 -15.79 -3.53
CA LYS A 198 -5.69 -14.68 -3.70
C LYS A 198 -5.05 -13.34 -3.36
N LEU A 199 -4.28 -13.28 -2.28
CA LEU A 199 -3.54 -12.08 -1.91
C LEU A 199 -2.57 -11.66 -3.04
N ILE A 200 -1.72 -12.57 -3.52
CA ILE A 200 -0.78 -12.29 -4.62
C ILE A 200 -1.52 -11.81 -5.87
N SER A 201 -2.66 -12.44 -6.21
CA SER A 201 -3.47 -12.01 -7.36
C SER A 201 -4.00 -10.58 -7.22
N SER A 202 -4.25 -10.12 -6.00
CA SER A 202 -4.76 -8.75 -5.74
C SER A 202 -3.67 -7.68 -5.75
N LEU A 203 -2.41 -8.07 -5.61
CA LEU A 203 -1.26 -7.16 -5.60
C LEU A 203 -0.66 -6.93 -7.00
N ASN A 204 -1.02 -7.76 -7.98
CA ASN A 204 -0.62 -7.66 -9.40
C ASN A 204 -1.64 -6.81 -10.18
#